data_3e5eccb590d70bbcbfdd27b610f76102
#
_entry.id   3e5eccb590d70bbcbfdd27b610f76102
#
_cell.length_a   1.000
_cell.length_b   1.000
_cell.length_c   1.000
_cell.angle_alpha   90.00
_cell.angle_beta   90.00
_cell.angle_gamma   90.00
#
_symmetry.space_group_name_H-M   'P 1'
#
loop_
_entity.id
_entity.type
_entity.pdbx_description
1 polymer ?
#
loop_
_entity_poly.entity_id
_entity_poly.type
_entity_poly.pdbx_seq_one_letter_code
_entity_poly.pdbx_strand_id
1 'polypeptide(L)'
;MFNDNPVVYGKIKLQSWKARRDFNIVKQDLDFSCGAASVATLLNNFYGQKLTEEEVLEKLGKEQMRASFEDMRRIMPDLGFEAKGYALSFEQLAQLKIPVIVYLKYRKDDHFSVLRGVDGNTVLLADPSPGHVSMSRAQFLEAWQT
;
A
#
# COMPACT_ATOMS: atom_id res chain seq x y z
N MET A 1 -0.76 10.24 30.63
CA MET A 1 -0.94 8.90 30.06
C MET A 1 -1.50 8.99 28.66
N PHE A 2 -0.92 8.25 27.76
CA PHE A 2 -1.36 8.24 26.36
C PHE A 2 -2.07 6.94 26.05
N ASN A 3 -3.21 7.05 25.38
CA ASN A 3 -3.95 5.89 24.91
C ASN A 3 -4.07 5.98 23.38
N ASP A 4 -4.84 5.12 22.77
CA ASP A 4 -5.00 5.12 21.31
C ASP A 4 -5.81 6.29 20.79
N ASN A 5 -6.47 7.01 21.66
CA ASN A 5 -7.21 8.21 21.29
C ASN A 5 -6.30 9.42 21.27
N PRO A 6 -6.58 10.40 20.41
CA PRO A 6 -5.81 11.65 20.43
C PRO A 6 -5.94 12.36 21.78
N VAL A 7 -4.83 12.86 22.27
CA VAL A 7 -4.78 13.62 23.51
C VAL A 7 -4.37 15.06 23.18
N VAL A 8 -5.04 16.02 23.80
CA VAL A 8 -4.77 17.43 23.56
C VAL A 8 -4.22 18.05 24.83
N TYR A 9 -3.03 18.65 24.73
CA TYR A 9 -2.41 19.44 25.77
C TYR A 9 -2.16 20.84 25.21
N GLY A 10 -2.76 21.82 25.84
CA GLY A 10 -2.71 23.14 25.24
C GLY A 10 -3.35 23.08 23.86
N LYS A 11 -2.56 23.17 22.84
CA LYS A 11 -3.05 23.10 21.46
C LYS A 11 -2.38 21.98 20.67
N ILE A 12 -1.70 21.07 21.36
CA ILE A 12 -0.97 19.98 20.71
C ILE A 12 -1.80 18.71 20.77
N LYS A 13 -2.03 18.11 19.60
CA LYS A 13 -2.75 16.87 19.49
C LYS A 13 -1.76 15.75 19.33
N LEU A 14 -1.85 14.76 20.22
CA LEU A 14 -0.95 13.61 20.22
C LEU A 14 -1.71 12.36 19.78
N GLN A 15 -1.03 11.50 19.05
CA GLN A 15 -1.59 10.22 18.60
C GLN A 15 -0.69 9.09 19.06
N SER A 16 -1.28 7.89 19.22
CA SER A 16 -0.50 6.71 19.51
C SER A 16 0.41 6.36 18.33
N TRP A 17 1.45 5.60 18.62
CA TRP A 17 2.36 5.10 17.58
C TRP A 17 1.60 4.29 16.52
N LYS A 18 0.68 3.43 16.97
CA LYS A 18 -0.11 2.60 16.07
C LYS A 18 -1.01 3.45 15.16
N ALA A 19 -1.68 4.46 15.71
CA ALA A 19 -2.55 5.32 14.94
C ALA A 19 -1.77 6.07 13.86
N ARG A 20 -0.56 6.50 14.16
CA ARG A 20 0.30 7.19 13.19
C ARG A 20 0.77 6.24 12.08
N ARG A 21 1.14 5.03 12.46
CA ARG A 21 1.59 4.02 11.49
C ARG A 21 0.48 3.66 10.51
N ASP A 22 -0.74 3.56 10.99
CA ASP A 22 -1.87 3.10 10.18
C ASP A 22 -2.67 4.23 9.53
N PHE A 23 -2.23 5.48 9.67
CA PHE A 23 -2.94 6.62 9.12
C PHE A 23 -3.14 6.47 7.61
N ASN A 24 -4.40 6.57 7.17
CA ASN A 24 -4.80 6.42 5.77
C ASN A 24 -4.40 5.08 5.12
N ILE A 25 -4.21 4.05 5.94
CA ILE A 25 -3.99 2.70 5.43
C ILE A 25 -5.31 1.95 5.46
N VAL A 26 -5.65 1.33 4.35
CA VAL A 26 -6.77 0.39 4.30
C VAL A 26 -6.19 -0.98 4.63
N LYS A 27 -6.55 -1.49 5.81
CA LYS A 27 -6.06 -2.79 6.27
C LYS A 27 -6.74 -3.92 5.55
N GLN A 28 -5.99 -4.96 5.25
CA GLN A 28 -6.58 -6.17 4.67
C GLN A 28 -7.29 -6.97 5.76
N ASP A 29 -8.48 -7.43 5.45
CA ASP A 29 -9.27 -8.25 6.37
C ASP A 29 -9.01 -9.73 6.15
N LEU A 30 -8.58 -10.10 4.94
CA LEU A 30 -8.35 -11.48 4.55
C LEU A 30 -6.92 -11.62 4.04
N ASP A 31 -6.34 -12.80 4.28
CA ASP A 31 -4.94 -13.03 3.91
C ASP A 31 -4.64 -12.84 2.42
N PHE A 32 -5.66 -13.02 1.57
CA PHE A 32 -5.47 -12.94 0.13
C PHE A 32 -5.92 -11.61 -0.47
N SER A 33 -6.30 -10.65 0.34
CA SER A 33 -6.87 -9.40 -0.16
C SER A 33 -5.88 -8.24 -0.25
N CYS A 34 -4.58 -8.52 -0.16
CA CYS A 34 -3.57 -7.46 -0.16
C CYS A 34 -3.60 -6.61 -1.44
N GLY A 35 -3.96 -7.21 -2.59
CA GLY A 35 -4.08 -6.45 -3.83
C GLY A 35 -5.18 -5.41 -3.76
N ALA A 36 -6.36 -5.81 -3.29
CA ALA A 36 -7.50 -4.89 -3.16
C ALA A 36 -7.21 -3.81 -2.13
N ALA A 37 -6.63 -4.18 -0.99
CA ALA A 37 -6.28 -3.21 0.04
C ALA A 37 -5.20 -2.24 -0.44
N SER A 38 -4.25 -2.70 -1.25
CA SER A 38 -3.21 -1.84 -1.83
C SER A 38 -3.82 -0.82 -2.81
N VAL A 39 -4.75 -1.25 -3.65
CA VAL A 39 -5.45 -0.34 -4.58
C VAL A 39 -6.20 0.72 -3.78
N ALA A 40 -6.97 0.32 -2.77
CA ALA A 40 -7.72 1.26 -1.95
C ALA A 40 -6.78 2.23 -1.23
N THR A 41 -5.71 1.74 -0.64
CA THR A 41 -4.72 2.57 0.05
C THR A 41 -4.10 3.59 -0.92
N LEU A 42 -3.69 3.14 -2.10
CA LEU A 42 -3.10 4.01 -3.10
C LEU A 42 -4.06 5.13 -3.51
N LEU A 43 -5.28 4.77 -3.88
CA LEU A 43 -6.25 5.76 -4.37
C LEU A 43 -6.72 6.69 -3.26
N ASN A 44 -6.91 6.18 -2.04
CA ASN A 44 -7.34 7.00 -0.91
C ASN A 44 -6.26 7.98 -0.47
N ASN A 45 -5.02 7.52 -0.42
CA ASN A 45 -3.93 8.32 0.09
C ASN A 45 -3.45 9.39 -0.87
N PHE A 46 -3.43 9.08 -2.16
CA PHE A 46 -2.76 9.92 -3.15
C PHE A 46 -3.69 10.52 -4.20
N TYR A 47 -4.92 10.03 -4.29
CA TYR A 47 -5.86 10.48 -5.32
C TYR A 47 -7.22 10.89 -4.76
N GLY A 48 -7.31 11.07 -3.46
CA GLY A 48 -8.50 11.66 -2.83
C GLY A 48 -9.75 10.78 -2.81
N GLN A 49 -9.61 9.48 -2.99
CA GLN A 49 -10.73 8.56 -2.96
C GLN A 49 -11.04 8.12 -1.52
N LYS A 50 -12.18 7.48 -1.34
CA LYS A 50 -12.62 6.91 -0.06
C LYS A 50 -13.15 5.52 -0.29
N LEU A 51 -12.25 4.62 -0.68
CA LEU A 51 -12.61 3.25 -1.03
C LEU A 51 -12.33 2.31 0.13
N THR A 52 -13.19 1.29 0.26
CA THR A 52 -12.94 0.18 1.19
C THR A 52 -12.35 -0.98 0.41
N GLU A 53 -11.72 -1.90 1.13
CA GLU A 53 -11.25 -3.14 0.53
C GLU A 53 -12.40 -3.89 -0.16
N GLU A 54 -13.56 -3.93 0.48
CA GLU A 54 -14.73 -4.61 -0.05
C GLU A 54 -15.19 -4.03 -1.38
N GLU A 55 -15.18 -2.71 -1.51
CA GLU A 55 -15.57 -2.07 -2.76
C GLU A 55 -14.63 -2.44 -3.89
N VAL A 56 -13.33 -2.53 -3.62
CA VAL A 56 -12.37 -2.93 -4.63
C VAL A 56 -12.50 -4.41 -4.97
N LEU A 57 -12.71 -5.26 -3.96
CA LEU A 57 -12.93 -6.69 -4.17
C LEU A 57 -14.16 -6.94 -5.05
N GLU A 58 -15.22 -6.18 -4.83
CA GLU A 58 -16.42 -6.28 -5.63
C GLU A 58 -16.13 -5.95 -7.09
N LYS A 59 -15.35 -4.91 -7.35
CA LYS A 59 -14.94 -4.54 -8.71
C LYS A 59 -14.09 -5.62 -9.36
N LEU A 60 -13.25 -6.29 -8.58
CA LEU A 60 -12.43 -7.38 -9.09
C LEU A 60 -13.28 -8.58 -9.52
N GLY A 61 -14.48 -8.71 -8.94
CA GLY A 61 -15.39 -9.81 -9.30
C GLY A 61 -14.89 -11.17 -8.90
N LYS A 62 -13.99 -11.22 -7.93
CA LYS A 62 -13.41 -12.48 -7.50
C LYS A 62 -13.95 -12.90 -6.17
N GLU A 63 -14.48 -14.09 -6.13
CA GLU A 63 -14.91 -14.71 -4.90
C GLU A 63 -13.74 -15.26 -4.12
N GLN A 64 -12.56 -15.34 -4.76
CA GLN A 64 -11.41 -15.82 -4.14
C GLN A 64 -10.25 -15.17 -4.63
N MET A 65 -9.37 -15.23 -3.92
CA MET A 65 -8.25 -15.31 -3.99
C MET A 65 -7.46 -14.23 -4.33
N ARG A 66 -6.37 -14.28 -4.84
CA ARG A 66 -5.35 -13.28 -5.07
C ARG A 66 -5.61 -12.56 -6.37
N ALA A 67 -5.63 -11.24 -6.34
CA ALA A 67 -5.65 -10.43 -7.54
C ALA A 67 -4.23 -10.33 -8.09
N SER A 68 -4.09 -10.41 -9.42
CA SER A 68 -2.82 -10.16 -10.09
C SER A 68 -2.71 -8.68 -10.44
N PHE A 69 -1.53 -8.25 -10.90
CA PHE A 69 -1.38 -6.90 -11.45
C PHE A 69 -2.36 -6.64 -12.58
N GLU A 70 -2.57 -7.63 -13.43
CA GLU A 70 -3.50 -7.49 -14.55
C GLU A 70 -4.93 -7.31 -14.08
N ASP A 71 -5.32 -8.04 -13.04
CA ASP A 71 -6.65 -7.85 -12.44
C ASP A 71 -6.81 -6.44 -11.90
N MET A 72 -5.80 -5.92 -11.21
CA MET A 72 -5.83 -4.58 -10.67
C MET A 72 -5.88 -3.53 -11.77
N ARG A 73 -5.09 -3.71 -12.82
CA ARG A 73 -5.10 -2.80 -13.96
C ARG A 73 -6.47 -2.75 -14.63
N ARG A 74 -7.11 -3.90 -14.74
CA ARG A 74 -8.39 -4.03 -15.42
C ARG A 74 -9.51 -3.24 -14.76
N ILE A 75 -9.50 -3.13 -13.45
CA ILE A 75 -10.58 -2.45 -12.72
C ILE A 75 -10.36 -0.94 -12.58
N MET A 76 -9.17 -0.44 -12.89
CA MET A 76 -8.87 0.97 -12.65
C MET A 76 -9.76 1.94 -13.45
N PRO A 77 -10.10 1.67 -14.73
CA PRO A 77 -11.03 2.56 -15.43
C PRO A 77 -12.39 2.68 -14.75
N ASP A 78 -12.88 1.61 -14.13
CA ASP A 78 -14.15 1.63 -13.40
C ASP A 78 -14.07 2.51 -12.16
N LEU A 79 -12.87 2.75 -11.66
CA LEU A 79 -12.62 3.62 -10.51
C LEU A 79 -12.23 5.03 -10.93
N GLY A 80 -12.19 5.29 -12.24
CA GLY A 80 -11.86 6.62 -12.77
C GLY A 80 -10.39 6.85 -13.03
N PHE A 81 -9.59 5.79 -13.12
CA PHE A 81 -8.14 5.89 -13.27
C PHE A 81 -7.64 4.98 -14.37
N GLU A 82 -6.42 5.24 -14.82
CA GLU A 82 -5.73 4.37 -15.77
C GLU A 82 -4.46 3.87 -15.10
N ALA A 83 -4.19 2.58 -15.18
CA ALA A 83 -3.00 1.98 -14.63
C ALA A 83 -2.22 1.25 -15.70
N LYS A 84 -0.90 1.30 -15.58
CA LYS A 84 0.02 0.60 -16.49
C LYS A 84 1.05 -0.15 -15.67
N GLY A 85 1.45 -1.31 -16.16
CA GLY A 85 2.51 -2.09 -15.54
C GLY A 85 3.83 -1.88 -16.25
N TYR A 86 4.89 -1.80 -15.47
CA TYR A 86 6.26 -1.62 -16.00
C TYR A 86 7.22 -2.55 -15.28
N ALA A 87 8.18 -3.04 -16.02
CA ALA A 87 9.33 -3.72 -15.43
C ALA A 87 10.43 -2.67 -15.29
N LEU A 88 10.79 -2.34 -14.07
CA LEU A 88 11.75 -1.27 -13.78
C LEU A 88 12.96 -1.79 -13.02
N SER A 89 14.10 -1.12 -13.20
CA SER A 89 15.23 -1.32 -12.31
C SER A 89 14.99 -0.56 -11.01
N PHE A 90 15.76 -0.85 -9.98
CA PHE A 90 15.65 -0.12 -8.73
C PHE A 90 15.94 1.37 -8.92
N GLU A 91 16.92 1.70 -9.73
CA GLU A 91 17.29 3.09 -10.01
C GLU A 91 16.14 3.83 -10.68
N GLN A 92 15.44 3.18 -11.60
CA GLN A 92 14.27 3.76 -12.23
C GLN A 92 13.14 3.93 -11.24
N LEU A 93 12.92 2.92 -10.40
CA LEU A 93 11.89 2.96 -9.37
C LEU A 93 12.15 4.10 -8.38
N ALA A 94 13.41 4.27 -7.97
CA ALA A 94 13.79 5.32 -7.03
C ALA A 94 13.59 6.72 -7.58
N GLN A 95 13.55 6.88 -8.90
CA GLN A 95 13.34 8.18 -9.54
C GLN A 95 11.87 8.54 -9.71
N LEU A 96 10.97 7.60 -9.48
CA LEU A 96 9.55 7.88 -9.62
C LEU A 96 9.10 8.86 -8.54
N LYS A 97 8.28 9.82 -8.94
CA LYS A 97 7.75 10.83 -8.03
C LYS A 97 6.30 10.54 -7.65
N ILE A 98 5.80 9.39 -8.04
CA ILE A 98 4.44 8.96 -7.75
C ILE A 98 4.49 7.63 -7.02
N PRO A 99 3.50 7.36 -6.18
CA PRO A 99 3.42 6.05 -5.51
C PRO A 99 3.00 4.98 -6.52
N VAL A 100 3.48 3.77 -6.30
CA VAL A 100 3.18 2.64 -7.17
C VAL A 100 2.94 1.40 -6.34
N ILE A 101 2.22 0.43 -6.90
CA ILE A 101 2.04 -0.87 -6.28
C ILE A 101 3.19 -1.77 -6.72
N VAL A 102 3.83 -2.41 -5.78
CA VAL A 102 4.94 -3.34 -6.02
C VAL A 102 4.58 -4.72 -5.48
N TYR A 103 5.19 -5.74 -6.06
CA TYR A 103 4.99 -7.12 -5.67
C TYR A 103 6.21 -7.58 -4.91
N LEU A 104 5.99 -7.99 -3.67
CA LEU A 104 7.06 -8.40 -2.77
C LEU A 104 6.88 -9.87 -2.40
N LYS A 105 7.98 -10.57 -2.32
CA LYS A 105 7.99 -11.97 -1.90
C LYS A 105 8.73 -12.08 -0.59
N TYR A 106 7.97 -12.28 0.48
CA TYR A 106 8.52 -12.47 1.79
C TYR A 106 8.37 -13.91 2.20
N ARG A 107 9.46 -14.56 2.56
CA ARG A 107 9.42 -15.93 3.06
C ARG A 107 8.59 -16.81 2.11
N LYS A 108 7.39 -17.19 2.54
CA LYS A 108 6.49 -18.04 1.74
C LYS A 108 5.31 -17.28 1.17
N ASP A 109 5.17 -16.02 1.50
CA ASP A 109 4.00 -15.24 1.12
C ASP A 109 4.32 -14.21 0.08
N ASP A 110 3.52 -14.21 -0.98
CA ASP A 110 3.57 -13.19 -2.00
C ASP A 110 2.63 -12.07 -1.60
N HIS A 111 3.03 -10.83 -1.82
CA HIS A 111 2.39 -9.70 -1.17
C HIS A 111 2.50 -8.44 -2.02
N PHE A 112 1.38 -7.74 -2.16
CA PHE A 112 1.37 -6.44 -2.80
C PHE A 112 1.46 -5.35 -1.74
N SER A 113 2.20 -4.30 -2.05
CA SER A 113 2.36 -3.17 -1.15
C SER A 113 2.43 -1.89 -1.96
N VAL A 114 2.16 -0.76 -1.34
CA VAL A 114 2.27 0.53 -2.00
C VAL A 114 3.62 1.14 -1.66
N LEU A 115 4.43 1.36 -2.70
CA LEU A 115 5.70 2.07 -2.55
C LEU A 115 5.39 3.56 -2.53
N ARG A 116 5.68 4.22 -1.41
CA ARG A 116 5.48 5.67 -1.28
C ARG A 116 6.65 6.46 -1.82
N GLY A 117 7.84 5.91 -1.70
CA GLY A 117 9.03 6.57 -2.19
C GLY A 117 10.29 5.90 -1.70
N VAL A 118 11.41 6.39 -2.19
CA VAL A 118 12.74 5.92 -1.80
C VAL A 118 13.53 7.13 -1.34
N ASP A 119 14.13 7.02 -0.15
CA ASP A 119 14.95 8.08 0.42
C ASP A 119 16.33 7.48 0.71
N GLY A 120 17.27 7.70 -0.19
CA GLY A 120 18.61 7.13 -0.09
C GLY A 120 18.57 5.61 -0.11
N ASN A 121 18.95 5.00 1.01
CA ASN A 121 18.94 3.54 1.16
C ASN A 121 17.70 3.02 1.90
N THR A 122 16.69 3.88 2.06
CA THR A 122 15.45 3.52 2.75
C THR A 122 14.29 3.54 1.79
N VAL A 123 13.49 2.48 1.82
CA VAL A 123 12.28 2.33 1.01
C VAL A 123 11.07 2.52 1.92
N LEU A 124 10.17 3.41 1.53
CA LEU A 124 8.98 3.75 2.32
C LEU A 124 7.76 3.10 1.71
N LEU A 125 7.08 2.30 2.51
CA LEU A 125 5.91 1.54 2.07
C LEU A 125 4.68 1.90 2.88
N ALA A 126 3.52 1.87 2.21
CA ALA A 126 2.22 1.85 2.86
C ALA A 126 1.67 0.44 2.63
N ASP A 127 1.85 -0.41 3.61
CA ASP A 127 1.58 -1.83 3.48
C ASP A 127 0.22 -2.18 4.09
N PRO A 128 -0.63 -2.93 3.39
CA PRO A 128 -1.95 -3.28 3.92
C PRO A 128 -1.90 -4.13 5.19
N SER A 129 -0.79 -4.79 5.45
CA SER A 129 -0.67 -5.64 6.63
C SER A 129 -0.03 -4.92 7.80
N PRO A 130 1.26 -4.53 7.76
CA PRO A 130 1.86 -3.82 8.89
C PRO A 130 1.60 -2.31 8.95
N GLY A 131 1.07 -1.69 7.88
CA GLY A 131 0.84 -0.24 7.84
C GLY A 131 2.01 0.51 7.19
N HIS A 132 2.22 1.76 7.61
CA HIS A 132 3.36 2.54 7.13
C HIS A 132 4.64 1.97 7.73
N VAL A 133 5.51 1.49 6.86
CA VAL A 133 6.78 0.88 7.29
C VAL A 133 7.90 1.35 6.38
N SER A 134 9.12 1.21 6.86
CA SER A 134 10.30 1.43 6.06
C SER A 134 11.13 0.16 6.07
N MET A 135 11.86 -0.06 4.99
CA MET A 135 12.82 -1.15 4.95
C MET A 135 14.08 -0.66 4.24
N SER A 136 15.19 -1.33 4.48
CA SER A 136 16.43 -0.98 3.82
C SER A 136 16.34 -1.34 2.35
N ARG A 137 17.20 -0.70 1.55
CA ARG A 137 17.31 -1.02 0.14
C ARG A 137 17.63 -2.51 -0.06
N ALA A 138 18.53 -3.06 0.76
CA ALA A 138 18.91 -4.46 0.65
C ALA A 138 17.74 -5.39 0.92
N GLN A 139 16.95 -5.10 1.96
CA GLN A 139 15.77 -5.88 2.28
C GLN A 139 14.74 -5.81 1.17
N PHE A 140 14.53 -4.62 0.63
CA PHE A 140 13.57 -4.42 -0.45
C PHE A 140 14.00 -5.19 -1.71
N LEU A 141 15.26 -5.09 -2.10
CA LEU A 141 15.75 -5.77 -3.30
C LEU A 141 15.65 -7.29 -3.18
N GLU A 142 15.83 -7.80 -1.97
CA GLU A 142 15.70 -9.23 -1.72
C GLU A 142 14.25 -9.71 -1.91
N ALA A 143 13.28 -8.87 -1.55
CA ALA A 143 11.87 -9.21 -1.61
C ALA A 143 11.20 -8.83 -2.94
N TRP A 144 11.69 -7.79 -3.59
CA TRP A 144 11.02 -7.23 -4.76
C TRP A 144 11.17 -8.09 -6.00
N GLN A 145 10.01 -8.42 -6.59
CA GLN A 145 9.95 -9.17 -7.84
C GLN A 145 9.65 -8.22 -8.98
N THR A 146 10.48 -8.23 -9.98
CA THR A 146 10.32 -7.39 -11.17
C THR A 146 9.65 -8.17 -12.30
#